data_25d65c5d74b9f32ebb6636dfec3b57a5
#
_entry.id   25d65c5d74b9f32ebb6636dfec3b57a5
#
_cell.length_a   1.000
_cell.length_b   1.000
_cell.length_c   1.000
_cell.angle_alpha   90.00
_cell.angle_beta   90.00
_cell.angle_gamma   90.00
#
_symmetry.space_group_name_H-M   'P 1'
#
loop_
_entity.id
_entity.type
_entity.pdbx_description
1 polymer ?
#
loop_
_entity_poly.entity_id
_entity_poly.type
_entity_poly.pdbx_seq_one_letter_code
_entity_poly.pdbx_strand_id
1 'polypeptide(L)'
;PAVFGPLYPVLQQIKQAFDPLNQMNPGKIAGPSLMTIDGVPLRGQSDRQINPATRAAYAPALSCNGNGACFAQSAAEVMCPSYKATLDRRHSPKGRAGLVREWLRQGGPDGRADPVFERQVKEALDGCLSCRACSRACPVQVDVPSFRVKFMEAWHRRHRRPLRDHALSVLEPMLPLAARVAPLFNLTVSLPVMRWIGLHHLPRLPADTLDVPVLGRALPDPAQAVIIVPDAFTRYFEPALVADLATLIRAVGKEPWLAPYRPSGKPLHVAGRLGAFRRTAKRQAALLTRLHESGFTLVGIEPAVTLAYGDEYHEAVGAALPVLLPQDWLAGVADRLPAPLREGRARLLTHCTEGTLRPDAGEVWSRVFAQVGITLERPATGCCGMAGTWGHEVRNAATSARIFAQSWAGQVRAEVPVLATGFSCRCQTQVQAGVVLRHPLSHLAERVQVSMKVT
;
A
#
# COMPACT_ATOMS: atom_id res chain seq x y z
N PRO A 1 11.41 41.61 15.28
CA PRO A 1 11.75 42.99 14.88
C PRO A 1 12.61 43.04 13.60
N ALA A 2 13.73 42.33 13.52
CA ALA A 2 14.68 42.42 12.40
C ALA A 2 14.03 42.08 11.02
N VAL A 3 13.13 41.08 10.96
CA VAL A 3 12.47 40.65 9.72
C VAL A 3 11.45 41.70 9.21
N PHE A 4 10.72 42.33 10.14
CA PHE A 4 9.64 43.26 9.80
C PHE A 4 10.12 44.73 9.77
N GLY A 5 11.32 45.00 10.30
CA GLY A 5 11.89 46.34 10.33
C GLY A 5 10.92 47.41 10.81
N PRO A 6 10.72 48.51 10.04
CA PRO A 6 9.80 49.61 10.39
C PRO A 6 8.33 49.22 10.55
N LEU A 7 7.91 48.08 10.00
CA LEU A 7 6.52 47.57 10.12
C LEU A 7 6.24 46.84 11.44
N TYR A 8 7.27 46.55 12.23
CA TYR A 8 7.08 45.82 13.50
C TYR A 8 6.18 46.54 14.50
N PRO A 9 6.26 47.86 14.74
CA PRO A 9 5.31 48.59 15.56
C PRO A 9 3.86 48.47 15.09
N VAL A 10 3.65 48.44 13.77
CA VAL A 10 2.31 48.28 13.21
C VAL A 10 1.73 46.89 13.56
N LEU A 11 2.54 45.83 13.50
CA LEU A 11 2.15 44.49 13.95
C LEU A 11 1.80 44.46 15.45
N GLN A 12 2.53 45.21 16.26
CA GLN A 12 2.22 45.33 17.70
C GLN A 12 0.88 46.06 17.92
N GLN A 13 0.61 47.13 17.19
CA GLN A 13 -0.66 47.84 17.24
C GLN A 13 -1.86 46.96 16.81
N ILE A 14 -1.69 46.22 15.73
CA ILE A 14 -2.70 45.23 15.28
C ILE A 14 -2.95 44.20 16.38
N LYS A 15 -1.88 43.59 16.91
CA LYS A 15 -2.00 42.64 18.01
C LYS A 15 -2.77 43.22 19.21
N GLN A 16 -2.43 44.45 19.63
CA GLN A 16 -3.07 45.09 20.76
C GLN A 16 -4.54 45.45 20.49
N ALA A 17 -4.89 45.79 19.25
CA ALA A 17 -6.27 46.08 18.86
C ALA A 17 -7.19 44.85 18.96
N PHE A 18 -6.67 43.66 18.60
CA PHE A 18 -7.42 42.39 18.64
C PHE A 18 -7.30 41.63 19.97
N ASP A 19 -6.23 41.87 20.75
CA ASP A 19 -5.95 41.21 22.00
C ASP A 19 -5.39 42.21 23.05
N PRO A 20 -6.21 43.14 23.53
CA PRO A 20 -5.77 44.17 24.43
C PRO A 20 -5.25 43.65 25.77
N LEU A 21 -5.73 42.49 26.20
CA LEU A 21 -5.29 41.80 27.43
C LEU A 21 -4.09 40.87 27.23
N ASN A 22 -3.54 40.77 25.98
CA ASN A 22 -2.44 39.92 25.62
C ASN A 22 -2.60 38.44 26.03
N GLN A 23 -3.78 37.89 25.86
CA GLN A 23 -4.14 36.51 26.24
C GLN A 23 -3.85 35.48 25.15
N MET A 24 -3.86 35.91 23.87
CA MET A 24 -3.58 35.06 22.72
C MET A 24 -2.09 35.05 22.39
N ASN A 25 -1.41 33.92 22.62
CA ASN A 25 0.04 33.77 22.40
C ASN A 25 0.88 34.93 23.02
N PRO A 26 0.79 35.17 24.32
CA PRO A 26 1.47 36.28 24.97
C PRO A 26 2.99 36.21 24.74
N GLY A 27 3.59 37.34 24.45
CA GLY A 27 5.03 37.48 24.26
C GLY A 27 5.61 36.88 22.98
N LYS A 28 4.78 36.36 22.06
CA LYS A 28 5.25 35.80 20.79
C LYS A 28 4.99 36.76 19.61
N ILE A 29 5.95 36.83 18.70
CA ILE A 29 5.95 37.60 17.43
C ILE A 29 5.72 39.09 17.63
N ALA A 30 4.53 39.51 18.06
CA ALA A 30 4.11 40.90 18.18
C ALA A 30 3.44 41.15 19.56
N GLY A 31 4.16 41.14 20.62
CA GLY A 31 3.65 41.48 21.98
C GLY A 31 4.26 42.74 22.52
N PRO A 32 3.69 43.32 23.61
CA PRO A 32 4.26 44.48 24.28
C PRO A 32 5.65 44.18 24.89
N SER A 33 5.90 42.94 25.30
CA SER A 33 7.23 42.43 25.63
C SER A 33 7.45 41.12 24.89
N LEU A 34 8.52 41.03 24.11
CA LEU A 34 8.92 39.75 23.52
C LEU A 34 9.44 38.84 24.62
N MET A 35 8.85 37.65 24.75
CA MET A 35 9.58 36.55 25.37
C MET A 35 10.82 36.33 24.53
N THR A 36 11.99 36.51 25.12
CA THR A 36 13.22 36.12 24.48
C THR A 36 13.17 34.63 24.23
N ILE A 37 13.33 34.23 22.97
CA ILE A 37 13.42 32.82 22.57
C ILE A 37 14.75 32.22 23.05
N ASP A 38 15.61 33.03 23.62
CA ASP A 38 16.88 32.65 24.22
C ASP A 38 16.64 31.69 25.37
N GLY A 39 17.12 30.46 25.20
CA GLY A 39 16.93 29.38 26.19
C GLY A 39 15.68 28.50 25.98
N VAL A 40 14.73 28.88 25.12
CA VAL A 40 13.61 27.98 24.78
C VAL A 40 14.05 27.04 23.63
N PRO A 41 14.06 25.72 23.85
CA PRO A 41 14.48 24.79 22.80
C PRO A 41 13.53 24.88 21.60
N LEU A 42 14.04 25.29 20.45
CA LEU A 42 13.29 25.31 19.21
C LEU A 42 12.98 23.87 18.76
N ARG A 43 11.80 23.70 18.20
CA ARG A 43 11.43 22.42 17.62
C ARG A 43 12.46 22.00 16.57
N GLY A 44 13.03 20.80 16.72
CA GLY A 44 14.07 20.30 15.83
C GLY A 44 15.49 20.79 16.14
N GLN A 45 15.70 21.64 17.15
CA GLN A 45 17.03 22.09 17.54
C GLN A 45 17.96 20.90 17.83
N SER A 46 17.46 19.93 18.58
CA SER A 46 18.18 18.69 18.90
C SER A 46 18.40 17.77 17.68
N ASP A 47 17.70 18.00 16.57
CA ASP A 47 17.93 17.22 15.33
C ASP A 47 19.28 17.53 14.69
N ARG A 48 19.91 18.65 15.08
CA ARG A 48 21.27 19.02 14.64
C ARG A 48 22.33 18.02 15.10
N GLN A 49 22.05 17.28 16.18
CA GLN A 49 22.94 16.22 16.68
C GLN A 49 22.93 14.98 15.77
N ILE A 50 21.87 14.79 14.96
CA ILE A 50 21.78 13.65 14.06
C ILE A 50 22.74 13.87 12.88
N ASN A 51 23.53 12.84 12.59
CA ASN A 51 24.44 12.87 11.43
C ASN A 51 23.67 13.29 10.15
N PRO A 52 24.21 14.22 9.33
CA PRO A 52 23.52 14.73 8.14
C PRO A 52 23.03 13.66 7.17
N ALA A 53 23.81 12.60 6.90
CA ALA A 53 23.42 11.50 6.02
C ALA A 53 22.25 10.71 6.61
N THR A 54 22.28 10.43 7.93
CA THR A 54 21.18 9.79 8.66
C THR A 54 19.94 10.67 8.64
N ARG A 55 20.09 11.97 8.84
CA ARG A 55 19.00 12.94 8.79
C ARG A 55 18.33 12.97 7.41
N ALA A 56 19.10 12.97 6.34
CA ALA A 56 18.59 12.86 4.97
C ALA A 56 17.87 11.53 4.73
N ALA A 57 18.43 10.41 5.18
CA ALA A 57 17.83 9.09 5.03
C ALA A 57 16.49 8.94 5.75
N TYR A 58 16.28 9.64 6.87
CA TYR A 58 15.05 9.62 7.67
C TYR A 58 14.24 10.93 7.59
N ALA A 59 14.46 11.74 6.56
CA ALA A 59 13.76 13.01 6.36
C ALA A 59 12.23 12.93 6.53
N PRO A 60 11.51 11.89 6.04
CA PRO A 60 10.08 11.76 6.23
C PRO A 60 9.63 11.66 7.70
N ALA A 61 10.46 11.14 8.61
CA ALA A 61 10.18 11.16 10.05
C ALA A 61 10.38 12.55 10.67
N LEU A 62 11.37 13.30 10.17
CA LEU A 62 11.74 14.61 10.66
C LEU A 62 10.83 15.73 10.14
N SER A 63 10.12 15.51 9.01
CA SER A 63 9.19 16.48 8.42
C SER A 63 7.92 16.69 9.25
N CYS A 64 7.56 15.78 10.17
CA CYS A 64 6.33 15.92 10.96
C CYS A 64 6.32 17.25 11.73
N ASN A 65 5.38 18.14 11.38
CA ASN A 65 5.17 19.43 12.05
C ASN A 65 4.12 19.40 13.18
N GLY A 66 3.47 18.23 13.39
CA GLY A 66 2.50 18.04 14.45
C GLY A 66 1.10 18.59 14.18
N ASN A 67 0.73 18.83 12.90
CA ASN A 67 -0.58 19.36 12.51
C ASN A 67 -1.79 18.53 12.98
N GLY A 68 -1.61 17.25 13.29
CA GLY A 68 -2.66 16.40 13.85
C GLY A 68 -3.62 15.79 12.85
N ALA A 69 -3.48 16.01 11.55
CA ALA A 69 -4.34 15.40 10.50
C ALA A 69 -4.44 13.87 10.63
N CYS A 70 -3.40 13.21 11.16
CA CYS A 70 -3.39 11.77 11.38
C CYS A 70 -4.24 11.30 12.59
N PHE A 71 -4.91 12.19 13.29
CA PHE A 71 -5.85 11.87 14.38
C PHE A 71 -7.31 11.83 13.93
N ALA A 72 -7.59 12.02 12.64
CA ALA A 72 -8.94 11.90 12.09
C ALA A 72 -9.55 10.52 12.39
N GLN A 73 -10.82 10.49 12.83
CA GLN A 73 -11.53 9.28 13.23
C GLN A 73 -12.51 8.77 12.16
N SER A 74 -12.84 9.60 11.16
CA SER A 74 -13.77 9.22 10.11
C SER A 74 -13.36 7.93 9.42
N ALA A 75 -14.29 7.00 9.24
CA ALA A 75 -14.05 5.74 8.51
C ALA A 75 -13.74 5.96 7.03
N ALA A 76 -14.23 7.08 6.45
CA ALA A 76 -13.96 7.45 5.07
C ALA A 76 -12.53 7.96 4.84
N GLU A 77 -11.88 8.50 5.89
CA GLU A 77 -10.50 8.92 5.82
C GLU A 77 -9.56 7.71 5.74
N VAL A 78 -8.68 7.70 4.76
CA VAL A 78 -7.74 6.57 4.58
C VAL A 78 -6.59 6.60 5.59
N MET A 79 -6.29 7.78 6.19
CA MET A 79 -5.09 7.93 7.02
C MET A 79 -5.19 7.16 8.33
N CYS A 80 -4.16 6.40 8.56
CA CYS A 80 -3.78 5.61 9.73
C CYS A 80 -4.87 4.71 10.32
N PRO A 81 -5.21 3.60 9.66
CA PRO A 81 -6.17 2.63 10.20
C PRO A 81 -5.73 2.05 11.54
N SER A 82 -4.42 1.88 11.77
CA SER A 82 -3.87 1.40 13.04
C SER A 82 -4.19 2.36 14.21
N TYR A 83 -4.05 3.67 14.02
CA TYR A 83 -4.43 4.63 15.05
C TYR A 83 -5.93 4.59 15.33
N LYS A 84 -6.77 4.58 14.29
CA LYS A 84 -8.24 4.50 14.44
C LYS A 84 -8.68 3.29 15.24
N ALA A 85 -8.05 2.14 15.02
CA ALA A 85 -8.39 0.91 15.72
C ALA A 85 -7.87 0.85 17.16
N THR A 86 -6.75 1.50 17.47
CA THR A 86 -6.11 1.40 18.78
C THR A 86 -6.39 2.60 19.67
N LEU A 87 -6.66 3.77 19.10
CA LEU A 87 -6.74 5.09 19.76
C LEU A 87 -5.44 5.47 20.52
N ASP A 88 -4.39 4.68 20.35
CA ASP A 88 -3.09 4.94 20.94
C ASP A 88 -2.27 5.84 20.02
N ARG A 89 -1.91 7.02 20.50
CA ARG A 89 -1.14 8.01 19.75
C ARG A 89 0.20 7.52 19.25
N ARG A 90 0.82 6.52 19.91
CA ARG A 90 2.06 5.89 19.44
C ARG A 90 1.89 5.23 18.08
N HIS A 91 0.69 4.73 17.78
CA HIS A 91 0.34 4.11 16.50
C HIS A 91 -0.03 5.10 15.40
N SER A 92 -0.11 6.40 15.69
CA SER A 92 -0.33 7.43 14.66
C SER A 92 0.97 7.74 13.88
N PRO A 93 0.88 8.29 12.66
CA PRO A 93 2.04 8.80 11.94
C PRO A 93 2.87 9.80 12.74
N LYS A 94 2.21 10.73 13.45
CA LYS A 94 2.88 11.68 14.35
C LYS A 94 3.63 10.98 15.48
N GLY A 95 2.99 10.00 16.14
CA GLY A 95 3.62 9.24 17.22
C GLY A 95 4.85 8.48 16.75
N ARG A 96 4.71 7.73 15.65
CA ARG A 96 5.82 6.98 15.04
C ARG A 96 6.96 7.88 14.59
N ALA A 97 6.64 9.03 13.95
CA ALA A 97 7.65 10.01 13.56
C ALA A 97 8.39 10.59 14.76
N GLY A 98 7.67 10.91 15.86
CA GLY A 98 8.26 11.39 17.11
C GLY A 98 9.18 10.36 17.76
N LEU A 99 8.75 9.11 17.86
CA LEU A 99 9.53 8.01 18.40
C LEU A 99 10.82 7.77 17.58
N VAL A 100 10.71 7.73 16.24
CA VAL A 100 11.89 7.57 15.38
C VAL A 100 12.80 8.78 15.46
N ARG A 101 12.28 10.01 15.51
CA ARG A 101 13.10 11.22 15.70
C ARG A 101 13.92 11.14 16.97
N GLU A 102 13.33 10.74 18.09
CA GLU A 102 14.05 10.60 19.35
C GLU A 102 15.07 9.45 19.31
N TRP A 103 14.72 8.33 18.70
CA TRP A 103 15.65 7.23 18.46
C TRP A 103 16.89 7.68 17.65
N LEU A 104 16.69 8.51 16.63
CA LEU A 104 17.78 9.08 15.85
C LEU A 104 18.68 10.01 16.67
N ARG A 105 18.10 10.82 17.57
CA ARG A 105 18.84 11.71 18.48
C ARG A 105 19.73 10.93 19.44
N GLN A 106 19.28 9.77 19.87
CA GLN A 106 20.04 8.86 20.72
C GLN A 106 21.10 8.06 19.94
N GLY A 107 21.29 8.29 18.64
CA GLY A 107 22.23 7.53 17.80
C GLY A 107 21.76 6.09 17.54
N GLY A 108 20.45 5.89 17.42
CA GLY A 108 19.82 4.58 17.26
C GLY A 108 20.33 3.75 16.07
N PRO A 109 20.58 4.32 14.86
CA PRO A 109 21.16 3.55 13.76
C PRO A 109 22.52 2.91 14.08
N ASP A 110 23.30 3.55 14.96
CA ASP A 110 24.62 3.10 15.42
C ASP A 110 24.52 2.20 16.67
N GLY A 111 23.30 1.91 17.15
CA GLY A 111 23.07 1.06 18.32
C GLY A 111 23.29 1.72 19.67
N ARG A 112 23.28 3.06 19.72
CA ARG A 112 23.51 3.84 20.96
C ARG A 112 22.23 4.21 21.70
N ALA A 113 21.05 3.99 21.09
CA ALA A 113 19.77 4.26 21.74
C ALA A 113 19.53 3.35 22.94
N ASP A 114 18.79 3.85 23.93
CA ASP A 114 18.33 3.06 25.06
C ASP A 114 17.58 1.81 24.60
N PRO A 115 17.95 0.60 25.03
CA PRO A 115 17.34 -0.64 24.55
C PRO A 115 15.86 -0.78 24.90
N VAL A 116 15.38 -0.18 25.99
CA VAL A 116 13.96 -0.21 26.37
C VAL A 116 13.18 0.70 25.45
N PHE A 117 13.70 1.90 25.22
CA PHE A 117 13.10 2.85 24.27
C PHE A 117 13.10 2.31 22.85
N GLU A 118 14.18 1.71 22.38
CA GLU A 118 14.28 1.13 21.04
C GLU A 118 13.23 0.01 20.81
N ARG A 119 12.92 -0.81 21.84
CA ARG A 119 11.81 -1.78 21.78
C ARG A 119 10.45 -1.10 21.64
N GLN A 120 10.20 0.00 22.34
CA GLN A 120 8.96 0.77 22.21
C GLN A 120 8.79 1.34 20.80
N VAL A 121 9.89 1.83 20.18
CA VAL A 121 9.89 2.26 18.77
C VAL A 121 9.53 1.09 17.85
N LYS A 122 10.15 -0.08 18.09
CA LYS A 122 9.88 -1.31 17.33
C LYS A 122 8.41 -1.73 17.39
N GLU A 123 7.81 -1.74 18.59
CA GLU A 123 6.40 -2.08 18.81
C GLU A 123 5.47 -1.11 18.07
N ALA A 124 5.71 0.19 18.18
CA ALA A 124 4.92 1.20 17.47
C ALA A 124 5.00 1.04 15.95
N LEU A 125 6.18 0.71 15.41
CA LEU A 125 6.40 0.48 13.98
C LEU A 125 5.85 -0.87 13.50
N ASP A 126 5.84 -1.90 14.33
CA ASP A 126 5.21 -3.20 14.01
C ASP A 126 3.70 -3.07 13.78
N GLY A 127 3.04 -2.16 14.49
CA GLY A 127 1.63 -1.83 14.28
C GLY A 127 1.33 -1.08 12.99
N CYS A 128 2.32 -0.76 12.15
CA CYS A 128 2.12 -0.07 10.88
C CYS A 128 1.79 -1.06 9.75
N LEU A 129 0.64 -0.86 9.10
CA LEU A 129 0.17 -1.67 7.98
C LEU A 129 0.91 -1.39 6.65
N SER A 130 1.80 -0.42 6.61
CA SER A 130 2.52 0.01 5.40
C SER A 130 1.60 0.39 4.22
N CYS A 131 0.41 0.91 4.50
CA CYS A 131 -0.62 1.27 3.51
C CYS A 131 -0.33 2.58 2.75
N ARG A 132 0.74 3.31 3.09
CA ARG A 132 1.18 4.58 2.50
C ARG A 132 0.18 5.75 2.58
N ALA A 133 -0.98 5.59 3.21
CA ALA A 133 -1.97 6.66 3.34
C ALA A 133 -1.38 7.95 3.94
N CYS A 134 -0.45 7.84 4.89
CA CYS A 134 0.20 8.99 5.51
C CYS A 134 1.13 9.77 4.56
N SER A 135 1.73 9.14 3.54
CA SER A 135 2.60 9.84 2.59
C SER A 135 1.82 10.77 1.65
N ARG A 136 0.53 10.52 1.43
CA ARG A 136 -0.34 11.32 0.55
C ARG A 136 -1.31 12.22 1.29
N ALA A 137 -1.98 11.70 2.31
CA ALA A 137 -2.99 12.46 3.05
C ALA A 137 -2.39 13.44 4.08
N CYS A 138 -1.11 13.29 4.46
CA CYS A 138 -0.46 14.23 5.35
C CYS A 138 0.05 15.47 4.59
N PRO A 139 -0.32 16.70 5.00
CA PRO A 139 0.14 17.93 4.31
C PRO A 139 1.66 18.09 4.23
N VAL A 140 2.40 17.48 5.15
CA VAL A 140 3.88 17.50 5.19
C VAL A 140 4.49 16.13 4.84
N GLN A 141 3.70 15.25 4.23
CA GLN A 141 4.13 13.98 3.64
C GLN A 141 4.97 13.11 4.58
N VAL A 142 4.51 12.88 5.81
CA VAL A 142 5.14 11.94 6.75
C VAL A 142 4.96 10.52 6.22
N ASP A 143 5.99 9.97 5.61
CA ASP A 143 5.98 8.62 5.04
C ASP A 143 6.49 7.59 6.06
N VAL A 144 5.57 7.08 6.89
CA VAL A 144 5.89 6.06 7.89
C VAL A 144 6.47 4.78 7.27
N PRO A 145 5.91 4.20 6.20
CA PRO A 145 6.50 3.03 5.55
C PRO A 145 7.97 3.18 5.17
N SER A 146 8.37 4.33 4.61
CA SER A 146 9.75 4.56 4.20
C SER A 146 10.74 4.51 5.39
N PHE A 147 10.49 5.25 6.46
CA PHE A 147 11.41 5.20 7.62
C PHE A 147 11.26 3.92 8.45
N ARG A 148 10.08 3.25 8.41
CA ARG A 148 9.87 1.95 9.07
C ARG A 148 10.79 0.88 8.51
N VAL A 149 10.90 0.73 7.20
CA VAL A 149 11.73 -0.32 6.60
C VAL A 149 13.22 -0.09 6.89
N LYS A 150 13.66 1.17 6.94
CA LYS A 150 15.03 1.55 7.32
C LYS A 150 15.31 1.25 8.81
N PHE A 151 14.35 1.53 9.68
CA PHE A 151 14.43 1.13 11.09
C PHE A 151 14.51 -0.39 11.23
N MET A 152 13.65 -1.15 10.54
CA MET A 152 13.67 -2.62 10.58
C MET A 152 15.00 -3.19 10.08
N GLU A 153 15.61 -2.60 9.05
CA GLU A 153 16.95 -2.99 8.62
C GLU A 153 17.99 -2.76 9.71
N ALA A 154 18.01 -1.56 10.32
CA ALA A 154 18.94 -1.23 11.41
C ALA A 154 18.72 -2.12 12.65
N TRP A 155 17.46 -2.33 13.06
CA TRP A 155 17.09 -3.21 14.16
C TRP A 155 17.63 -4.64 13.95
N HIS A 156 17.39 -5.22 12.79
CA HIS A 156 17.76 -6.60 12.50
C HIS A 156 19.24 -6.83 12.14
N ARG A 157 20.05 -5.78 12.12
CA ARG A 157 21.52 -5.92 12.18
C ARG A 157 22.00 -6.39 13.56
N ARG A 158 21.23 -6.09 14.62
CA ARG A 158 21.56 -6.38 16.01
C ARG A 158 20.67 -7.44 16.66
N HIS A 159 19.45 -7.63 16.14
CA HIS A 159 18.45 -8.54 16.69
C HIS A 159 18.09 -9.64 15.71
N ARG A 160 17.91 -10.86 16.22
CA ARG A 160 17.48 -12.01 15.42
C ARG A 160 16.11 -11.76 14.82
N ARG A 161 15.90 -12.22 13.58
CA ARG A 161 14.61 -12.17 12.91
C ARG A 161 13.73 -13.33 13.38
N PRO A 162 12.43 -13.11 13.57
CA PRO A 162 11.48 -14.19 13.82
C PRO A 162 11.45 -15.19 12.67
N LEU A 163 11.12 -16.46 12.96
CA LEU A 163 11.02 -17.52 11.93
C LEU A 163 10.00 -17.16 10.83
N ARG A 164 8.88 -16.53 11.19
CA ARG A 164 7.89 -16.07 10.21
C ARG A 164 8.47 -15.10 9.18
N ASP A 165 9.39 -14.20 9.56
CA ASP A 165 10.01 -13.25 8.64
C ASP A 165 10.92 -13.95 7.63
N HIS A 166 11.53 -15.08 8.03
CA HIS A 166 12.25 -15.95 7.12
C HIS A 166 11.30 -16.67 6.17
N ALA A 167 10.25 -17.29 6.69
CA ALA A 167 9.23 -17.98 5.89
C ALA A 167 8.59 -17.04 4.85
N LEU A 168 8.15 -15.84 5.26
CA LEU A 168 7.55 -14.86 4.36
C LEU A 168 8.56 -14.31 3.32
N SER A 169 9.84 -14.20 3.68
CA SER A 169 10.87 -13.71 2.75
C SER A 169 11.18 -14.69 1.62
N VAL A 170 10.98 -15.99 1.86
CA VAL A 170 11.23 -17.04 0.84
C VAL A 170 9.97 -17.51 0.14
N LEU A 171 8.79 -17.04 0.56
CA LEU A 171 7.50 -17.47 0.01
C LEU A 171 7.43 -17.24 -1.50
N GLU A 172 7.61 -15.99 -1.96
CA GLU A 172 7.49 -15.66 -3.39
C GLU A 172 8.40 -16.53 -4.29
N PRO A 173 9.72 -16.69 -4.03
CA PRO A 173 10.55 -17.55 -4.86
C PRO A 173 10.21 -19.03 -4.75
N MET A 174 9.57 -19.49 -3.67
CA MET A 174 9.18 -20.90 -3.50
C MET A 174 7.82 -21.24 -4.13
N LEU A 175 6.98 -20.25 -4.44
CA LEU A 175 5.64 -20.49 -5.00
C LEU A 175 5.63 -21.33 -6.27
N PRO A 176 6.56 -21.18 -7.25
CA PRO A 176 6.58 -22.05 -8.43
C PRO A 176 6.74 -23.54 -8.07
N LEU A 177 7.53 -23.85 -7.05
CA LEU A 177 7.70 -25.21 -6.56
C LEU A 177 6.50 -25.65 -5.71
N ALA A 178 6.02 -24.80 -4.81
CA ALA A 178 4.88 -25.08 -3.96
C ALA A 178 3.60 -25.36 -4.78
N ALA A 179 3.40 -24.67 -5.90
CA ALA A 179 2.26 -24.90 -6.79
C ALA A 179 2.28 -26.30 -7.42
N ARG A 180 3.46 -26.89 -7.68
CA ARG A 180 3.58 -28.27 -8.19
C ARG A 180 3.14 -29.32 -7.16
N VAL A 181 3.23 -28.97 -5.88
CA VAL A 181 2.85 -29.83 -4.75
C VAL A 181 1.78 -29.16 -3.90
N ALA A 182 0.81 -28.50 -4.53
CA ALA A 182 -0.21 -27.70 -3.88
C ALA A 182 -0.96 -28.43 -2.75
N PRO A 183 -1.31 -29.74 -2.85
CA PRO A 183 -1.93 -30.47 -1.73
C PRO A 183 -1.06 -30.48 -0.47
N LEU A 184 0.24 -30.67 -0.61
CA LEU A 184 1.20 -30.69 0.51
C LEU A 184 1.34 -29.27 1.10
N PHE A 185 1.47 -28.25 0.27
CA PHE A 185 1.48 -26.84 0.73
C PHE A 185 0.19 -26.53 1.50
N ASN A 186 -0.98 -26.88 0.95
CA ASN A 186 -2.28 -26.63 1.57
C ASN A 186 -2.46 -27.37 2.90
N LEU A 187 -1.88 -28.57 3.01
CA LEU A 187 -1.84 -29.28 4.28
C LEU A 187 -0.98 -28.49 5.29
N THR A 188 0.23 -28.07 4.91
CA THR A 188 1.14 -27.37 5.83
C THR A 188 0.57 -26.05 6.34
N VAL A 189 -0.05 -25.21 5.47
CA VAL A 189 -0.66 -23.94 5.90
C VAL A 189 -1.91 -24.10 6.74
N SER A 190 -2.52 -25.30 6.73
CA SER A 190 -3.68 -25.64 7.57
C SER A 190 -3.30 -26.20 8.94
N LEU A 191 -2.03 -26.56 9.16
CA LEU A 191 -1.58 -27.15 10.42
C LEU A 191 -1.54 -26.11 11.55
N PRO A 192 -1.85 -26.52 12.79
CA PRO A 192 -1.75 -25.66 13.98
C PRO A 192 -0.34 -25.05 14.19
N VAL A 193 0.71 -25.70 13.66
CA VAL A 193 2.09 -25.24 13.75
C VAL A 193 2.27 -23.83 13.14
N MET A 194 1.46 -23.44 12.16
CA MET A 194 1.49 -22.08 11.61
C MET A 194 1.19 -21.04 12.68
N ARG A 195 0.32 -21.32 13.63
CA ARG A 195 0.04 -20.44 14.78
C ARG A 195 1.23 -20.31 15.74
N TRP A 196 2.04 -21.35 15.86
CA TRP A 196 3.25 -21.31 16.71
C TRP A 196 4.32 -20.43 16.11
N ILE A 197 4.43 -20.38 14.79
CA ILE A 197 5.32 -19.41 14.12
C ILE A 197 4.68 -18.00 14.00
N GLY A 198 3.47 -17.82 14.54
CA GLY A 198 2.78 -16.53 14.62
C GLY A 198 1.93 -16.17 13.41
N LEU A 199 1.52 -17.15 12.59
CA LEU A 199 0.67 -16.96 11.41
C LEU A 199 -0.67 -17.69 11.53
N HIS A 200 -1.73 -17.13 10.95
CA HIS A 200 -3.06 -17.76 10.90
C HIS A 200 -3.81 -17.39 9.61
N HIS A 201 -4.84 -18.19 9.28
CA HIS A 201 -5.73 -17.97 8.12
C HIS A 201 -4.98 -17.74 6.81
N LEU A 202 -3.91 -18.50 6.56
CA LEU A 202 -3.15 -18.40 5.32
C LEU A 202 -3.98 -18.90 4.13
N PRO A 203 -3.90 -18.24 2.97
CA PRO A 203 -4.60 -18.66 1.76
C PRO A 203 -4.06 -19.99 1.24
N ARG A 204 -4.93 -20.77 0.58
CA ARG A 204 -4.59 -22.03 -0.07
C ARG A 204 -4.25 -21.83 -1.54
N LEU A 205 -3.38 -22.65 -2.09
CA LEU A 205 -3.12 -22.70 -3.52
C LEU A 205 -4.23 -23.50 -4.21
N PRO A 206 -4.92 -22.92 -5.21
CA PRO A 206 -5.85 -23.67 -6.07
C PRO A 206 -5.07 -24.58 -7.04
N ALA A 207 -5.80 -25.43 -7.78
CA ALA A 207 -5.22 -26.12 -8.93
C ALA A 207 -4.80 -25.10 -10.00
N ASP A 208 -3.64 -25.31 -10.61
CA ASP A 208 -3.19 -24.46 -11.72
C ASP A 208 -3.89 -24.87 -13.02
N THR A 209 -4.84 -24.06 -13.45
CA THR A 209 -5.62 -24.26 -14.69
C THR A 209 -5.37 -23.16 -15.71
N LEU A 210 -4.27 -22.41 -15.53
CA LEU A 210 -4.02 -21.23 -16.35
C LEU A 210 -3.53 -21.62 -17.76
N ASP A 211 -4.34 -21.29 -18.75
CA ASP A 211 -4.06 -21.47 -20.17
C ASP A 211 -3.81 -20.10 -20.85
N VAL A 212 -2.69 -19.47 -20.49
CA VAL A 212 -2.18 -18.24 -21.11
C VAL A 212 -0.71 -18.45 -21.45
N PRO A 213 -0.27 -18.22 -22.71
CA PRO A 213 1.09 -18.46 -23.11
C PRO A 213 2.08 -17.57 -22.36
N VAL A 214 3.18 -18.15 -21.94
CA VAL A 214 4.29 -17.43 -21.30
C VAL A 214 5.30 -17.00 -22.35
N LEU A 215 5.76 -15.74 -22.27
CA LEU A 215 6.80 -15.23 -23.18
C LEU A 215 8.05 -16.11 -23.16
N GLY A 216 8.43 -16.59 -24.35
CA GLY A 216 9.63 -17.37 -24.60
C GLY A 216 10.75 -16.54 -25.22
N ARG A 217 11.60 -17.21 -26.03
CA ARG A 217 12.68 -16.56 -26.79
C ARG A 217 12.15 -15.78 -27.98
N ALA A 218 11.16 -16.34 -28.71
CA ALA A 218 10.44 -15.64 -29.76
C ALA A 218 9.38 -14.75 -29.09
N LEU A 219 9.40 -13.47 -29.43
CA LEU A 219 8.42 -12.50 -28.92
C LEU A 219 7.29 -12.35 -29.96
N PRO A 220 6.04 -12.18 -29.51
CA PRO A 220 4.92 -11.84 -30.40
C PRO A 220 5.08 -10.42 -30.97
N ASP A 221 4.17 -10.05 -31.89
CA ASP A 221 4.07 -8.67 -32.37
C ASP A 221 3.61 -7.75 -31.24
N PRO A 222 4.39 -6.74 -30.84
CA PRO A 222 4.01 -5.80 -29.79
C PRO A 222 2.73 -5.03 -30.08
N ALA A 223 2.42 -4.82 -31.38
CA ALA A 223 1.19 -4.14 -31.78
C ALA A 223 -0.07 -4.97 -31.49
N GLN A 224 0.04 -6.28 -31.41
CA GLN A 224 -1.07 -7.19 -31.16
C GLN A 224 -1.09 -7.74 -29.72
N ALA A 225 0.06 -7.80 -29.05
CA ALA A 225 0.18 -8.43 -27.76
C ALA A 225 0.05 -7.47 -26.58
N VAL A 226 -0.58 -7.94 -25.50
CA VAL A 226 -0.60 -7.31 -24.18
C VAL A 226 0.04 -8.26 -23.19
N ILE A 227 1.05 -7.77 -22.47
CA ILE A 227 1.80 -8.57 -21.51
C ILE A 227 1.20 -8.42 -20.12
N ILE A 228 0.65 -9.50 -19.60
CA ILE A 228 0.23 -9.59 -18.19
C ILE A 228 1.48 -9.82 -17.34
N VAL A 229 1.73 -8.92 -16.40
CA VAL A 229 2.85 -9.03 -15.45
C VAL A 229 2.36 -9.79 -14.22
N PRO A 230 2.73 -11.08 -14.07
CA PRO A 230 2.22 -11.89 -12.97
C PRO A 230 2.88 -11.50 -11.65
N ASP A 231 2.11 -11.40 -10.60
CA ASP A 231 2.56 -11.33 -9.22
C ASP A 231 2.27 -12.64 -8.45
N ALA A 232 2.78 -12.74 -7.23
CA ALA A 232 2.61 -13.93 -6.42
C ALA A 232 1.15 -14.28 -6.12
N PHE A 233 0.30 -13.26 -5.90
CA PHE A 233 -1.08 -13.45 -5.51
C PHE A 233 -1.93 -13.91 -6.70
N THR A 234 -1.89 -13.18 -7.80
CA THR A 234 -2.71 -13.46 -8.98
C THR A 234 -2.23 -14.71 -9.71
N ARG A 235 -0.91 -14.97 -9.78
CA ARG A 235 -0.39 -16.15 -10.48
C ARG A 235 -0.68 -17.46 -9.73
N TYR A 236 -0.58 -17.47 -8.40
CA TYR A 236 -0.59 -18.70 -7.63
C TYR A 236 -1.81 -18.87 -6.72
N PHE A 237 -2.41 -17.80 -6.24
CA PHE A 237 -3.58 -17.89 -5.36
C PHE A 237 -4.90 -17.60 -6.08
N GLU A 238 -4.88 -16.80 -7.15
CA GLU A 238 -6.09 -16.48 -7.93
C GLU A 238 -5.81 -16.54 -9.46
N PRO A 239 -5.33 -17.69 -10.01
CA PRO A 239 -5.01 -17.79 -11.45
C PRO A 239 -6.21 -17.49 -12.35
N ALA A 240 -7.44 -17.70 -11.88
CA ALA A 240 -8.65 -17.33 -12.61
C ALA A 240 -8.70 -15.83 -12.98
N LEU A 241 -8.13 -14.93 -12.15
CA LEU A 241 -8.08 -13.50 -12.50
C LEU A 241 -7.17 -13.21 -13.70
N VAL A 242 -6.10 -13.98 -13.86
CA VAL A 242 -5.24 -13.88 -15.04
C VAL A 242 -6.00 -14.35 -16.27
N ALA A 243 -6.78 -15.42 -16.16
CA ALA A 243 -7.64 -15.92 -17.25
C ALA A 243 -8.76 -14.92 -17.58
N ASP A 244 -9.36 -14.27 -16.59
CA ASP A 244 -10.37 -13.22 -16.78
C ASP A 244 -9.78 -12.02 -17.53
N LEU A 245 -8.61 -11.54 -17.15
CA LEU A 245 -7.94 -10.46 -17.88
C LEU A 245 -7.56 -10.90 -19.29
N ALA A 246 -7.08 -12.12 -19.49
CA ALA A 246 -6.78 -12.67 -20.80
C ALA A 246 -8.04 -12.73 -21.70
N THR A 247 -9.20 -13.07 -21.12
CA THR A 247 -10.49 -13.04 -21.82
C THR A 247 -10.84 -11.62 -22.30
N LEU A 248 -10.66 -10.62 -21.42
CA LEU A 248 -10.91 -9.22 -21.78
C LEU A 248 -9.93 -8.70 -22.85
N ILE A 249 -8.67 -9.12 -22.80
CA ILE A 249 -7.66 -8.81 -23.83
C ILE A 249 -8.08 -9.39 -25.19
N ARG A 250 -8.53 -10.65 -25.23
CA ARG A 250 -9.01 -11.28 -26.47
C ARG A 250 -10.28 -10.61 -26.99
N ALA A 251 -11.17 -10.19 -26.10
CA ALA A 251 -12.43 -9.53 -26.48
C ALA A 251 -12.23 -8.20 -27.21
N VAL A 252 -11.12 -7.51 -26.99
CA VAL A 252 -10.75 -6.28 -27.70
C VAL A 252 -9.82 -6.53 -28.90
N GLY A 253 -9.67 -7.78 -29.32
CA GLY A 253 -8.89 -8.18 -30.51
C GLY A 253 -7.37 -8.18 -30.27
N LYS A 254 -6.91 -8.34 -29.01
CA LYS A 254 -5.50 -8.43 -28.66
C LYS A 254 -5.12 -9.82 -28.15
N GLU A 255 -3.83 -10.14 -28.17
CA GLU A 255 -3.29 -11.40 -27.68
C GLU A 255 -2.75 -11.28 -26.25
N PRO A 256 -3.26 -12.05 -25.27
CA PRO A 256 -2.72 -12.06 -23.93
C PRO A 256 -1.47 -12.95 -23.87
N TRP A 257 -0.41 -12.42 -23.27
CA TRP A 257 0.82 -13.15 -22.97
C TRP A 257 1.24 -12.90 -21.51
N LEU A 258 1.82 -13.90 -20.86
CA LEU A 258 2.39 -13.75 -19.53
C LEU A 258 3.88 -13.41 -19.61
N ALA A 259 4.31 -12.40 -18.86
CA ALA A 259 5.72 -12.27 -18.56
C ALA A 259 6.20 -13.46 -17.73
N PRO A 260 7.46 -13.92 -17.85
CA PRO A 260 8.02 -14.92 -16.94
C PRO A 260 7.87 -14.47 -15.50
N TYR A 261 7.31 -15.33 -14.64
CA TYR A 261 7.15 -15.01 -13.22
C TYR A 261 8.50 -14.73 -12.56
N ARG A 262 8.55 -13.63 -11.84
CA ARG A 262 9.68 -13.28 -10.96
C ARG A 262 9.12 -12.72 -9.66
N PRO A 263 9.74 -13.03 -8.51
CA PRO A 263 9.36 -12.43 -7.23
C PRO A 263 9.35 -10.90 -7.28
N SER A 264 8.34 -10.28 -6.72
CA SER A 264 8.25 -8.83 -6.61
C SER A 264 9.22 -8.25 -5.58
N GLY A 265 9.59 -9.05 -4.59
CA GLY A 265 10.40 -8.62 -3.45
C GLY A 265 9.65 -7.74 -2.45
N LYS A 266 8.35 -7.50 -2.62
CA LYS A 266 7.55 -6.70 -1.67
C LYS A 266 7.65 -7.22 -0.24
N PRO A 267 7.59 -8.54 0.05
CA PRO A 267 7.80 -9.05 1.39
C PRO A 267 9.20 -8.73 1.95
N LEU A 268 10.23 -8.75 1.10
CA LEU A 268 11.60 -8.37 1.51
C LEU A 268 11.67 -6.90 1.90
N HIS A 269 11.04 -6.02 1.12
CA HIS A 269 10.96 -4.59 1.41
C HIS A 269 10.28 -4.34 2.76
N VAL A 270 9.07 -4.86 2.96
CA VAL A 270 8.28 -4.70 4.19
C VAL A 270 9.02 -5.24 5.42
N ALA A 271 9.77 -6.33 5.27
CA ALA A 271 10.58 -6.92 6.34
C ALA A 271 11.89 -6.15 6.62
N GLY A 272 12.20 -5.06 5.89
CA GLY A 272 13.46 -4.33 6.02
C GLY A 272 14.69 -5.15 5.58
N ARG A 273 14.54 -6.00 4.55
CA ARG A 273 15.65 -6.69 3.85
C ARG A 273 16.04 -5.91 2.61
N LEU A 274 16.38 -4.61 2.79
CA LEU A 274 16.51 -3.67 1.67
C LEU A 274 17.58 -4.07 0.65
N GLY A 275 18.70 -4.66 1.09
CA GLY A 275 19.72 -5.15 0.17
C GLY A 275 19.23 -6.31 -0.72
N ALA A 276 18.43 -7.24 -0.16
CA ALA A 276 17.82 -8.33 -0.91
C ALA A 276 16.71 -7.80 -1.84
N PHE A 277 15.89 -6.87 -1.36
CA PHE A 277 14.87 -6.20 -2.16
C PHE A 277 15.50 -5.52 -3.39
N ARG A 278 16.54 -4.70 -3.21
CA ARG A 278 17.23 -4.02 -4.32
C ARG A 278 17.73 -4.98 -5.39
N ARG A 279 18.31 -6.13 -4.99
CA ARG A 279 18.76 -7.16 -5.97
C ARG A 279 17.58 -7.75 -6.75
N THR A 280 16.48 -8.05 -6.05
CA THR A 280 15.25 -8.59 -6.68
C THR A 280 14.62 -7.54 -7.61
N ALA A 281 14.49 -6.30 -7.15
CA ALA A 281 13.95 -5.19 -7.92
C ALA A 281 14.76 -4.92 -9.20
N LYS A 282 16.10 -4.91 -9.13
CA LYS A 282 16.95 -4.75 -10.32
C LYS A 282 16.71 -5.84 -11.38
N ARG A 283 16.53 -7.10 -10.96
CA ARG A 283 16.28 -8.21 -11.89
C ARG A 283 14.90 -8.08 -12.56
N GLN A 284 13.89 -7.72 -11.79
CA GLN A 284 12.53 -7.51 -12.30
C GLN A 284 12.47 -6.28 -13.19
N ALA A 285 13.08 -5.17 -12.78
CA ALA A 285 13.16 -3.95 -13.55
C ALA A 285 13.80 -4.18 -14.94
N ALA A 286 14.93 -4.89 -14.98
CA ALA A 286 15.61 -5.20 -16.25
C ALA A 286 14.73 -6.00 -17.23
N LEU A 287 13.82 -6.86 -16.73
CA LEU A 287 12.84 -7.55 -17.58
C LEU A 287 11.78 -6.59 -18.08
N LEU A 288 11.14 -5.86 -17.17
CA LEU A 288 9.99 -5.01 -17.51
C LEU A 288 10.39 -3.83 -18.41
N THR A 289 11.55 -3.21 -18.14
CA THR A 289 12.10 -2.15 -18.99
C THR A 289 12.35 -2.65 -20.40
N ARG A 290 13.02 -3.81 -20.55
CA ARG A 290 13.28 -4.41 -21.87
C ARG A 290 11.98 -4.69 -22.63
N LEU A 291 10.97 -5.24 -21.97
CA LEU A 291 9.68 -5.52 -22.62
C LEU A 291 9.00 -4.22 -23.06
N HIS A 292 9.01 -3.19 -22.22
CA HIS A 292 8.44 -1.89 -22.55
C HIS A 292 9.19 -1.23 -23.72
N GLU A 293 10.53 -1.22 -23.69
CA GLU A 293 11.37 -0.69 -24.79
C GLU A 293 11.17 -1.44 -26.10
N SER A 294 10.76 -2.72 -26.03
CA SER A 294 10.34 -3.50 -27.21
C SER A 294 8.92 -3.16 -27.70
N GLY A 295 8.25 -2.16 -27.13
CA GLY A 295 6.93 -1.68 -27.55
C GLY A 295 5.74 -2.38 -26.90
N PHE A 296 5.95 -3.29 -25.95
CA PHE A 296 4.85 -4.00 -25.29
C PHE A 296 4.11 -3.14 -24.26
N THR A 297 2.79 -3.26 -24.26
CA THR A 297 1.95 -2.78 -23.15
C THR A 297 2.01 -3.79 -21.98
N LEU A 298 2.35 -3.31 -20.78
CA LEU A 298 2.47 -4.13 -19.58
C LEU A 298 1.32 -3.85 -18.62
N VAL A 299 0.61 -4.90 -18.17
CA VAL A 299 -0.54 -4.79 -17.27
C VAL A 299 -0.35 -5.71 -16.08
N GLY A 300 -0.39 -5.15 -14.86
CA GLY A 300 -0.39 -5.90 -13.60
C GLY A 300 -1.79 -5.91 -12.98
N ILE A 301 -2.14 -6.94 -12.20
CA ILE A 301 -3.49 -7.09 -11.65
C ILE A 301 -3.59 -6.62 -10.19
N GLU A 302 -2.70 -7.10 -9.31
CA GLU A 302 -2.76 -6.77 -7.88
C GLU A 302 -2.28 -5.34 -7.62
N PRO A 303 -3.14 -4.43 -7.11
CA PRO A 303 -2.77 -3.03 -6.95
C PRO A 303 -1.55 -2.81 -6.05
N ALA A 304 -1.41 -3.60 -4.97
CA ALA A 304 -0.32 -3.45 -4.03
C ALA A 304 1.05 -3.76 -4.64
N VAL A 305 1.11 -4.63 -5.65
CA VAL A 305 2.34 -5.00 -6.37
C VAL A 305 2.54 -4.10 -7.58
N THR A 306 1.49 -3.88 -8.38
CA THR A 306 1.57 -3.06 -9.59
C THR A 306 2.01 -1.63 -9.27
N LEU A 307 1.43 -1.02 -8.23
CA LEU A 307 1.81 0.32 -7.80
C LEU A 307 3.22 0.39 -7.17
N ALA A 308 3.70 -0.72 -6.62
CA ALA A 308 5.08 -0.77 -6.11
C ALA A 308 6.13 -0.58 -7.21
N TYR A 309 5.82 -0.92 -8.46
CA TYR A 309 6.70 -0.69 -9.61
C TYR A 309 6.93 0.80 -9.89
N GLY A 310 5.97 1.65 -9.58
CA GLY A 310 6.09 3.11 -9.70
C GLY A 310 6.67 3.80 -8.47
N ASP A 311 6.68 3.14 -7.32
CA ASP A 311 6.97 3.74 -6.02
C ASP A 311 8.23 3.13 -5.37
N GLU A 312 8.12 1.99 -4.67
CA GLU A 312 9.25 1.38 -3.98
C GLU A 312 10.39 0.96 -4.93
N TYR A 313 10.03 0.61 -6.17
CA TYR A 313 11.02 0.31 -7.21
C TYR A 313 11.76 1.56 -7.65
N HIS A 314 11.08 2.71 -7.75
CA HIS A 314 11.75 3.98 -8.03
C HIS A 314 12.85 4.27 -7.00
N GLU A 315 12.58 4.08 -5.70
CA GLU A 315 13.60 4.23 -4.65
C GLU A 315 14.75 3.21 -4.80
N ALA A 316 14.46 2.00 -5.29
CA ALA A 316 15.42 0.90 -5.34
C ALA A 316 16.33 0.91 -6.58
N VAL A 317 15.81 1.34 -7.74
CA VAL A 317 16.48 1.24 -9.06
C VAL A 317 16.61 2.58 -9.77
N GLY A 318 16.03 3.67 -9.25
CA GLY A 318 16.14 5.01 -9.81
C GLY A 318 15.12 5.31 -10.92
N ALA A 319 14.21 4.40 -11.24
CA ALA A 319 13.20 4.58 -12.28
C ALA A 319 11.86 3.94 -11.89
N ALA A 320 10.76 4.60 -12.24
CA ALA A 320 9.43 4.00 -12.21
C ALA A 320 9.26 3.08 -13.43
N LEU A 321 8.63 1.93 -13.22
CA LEU A 321 8.40 0.97 -14.30
C LEU A 321 6.99 1.16 -14.88
N PRO A 322 6.83 1.14 -16.20
CA PRO A 322 5.58 1.45 -16.90
C PRO A 322 4.62 0.25 -16.92
N VAL A 323 4.19 -0.21 -15.77
CA VAL A 323 3.18 -1.27 -15.64
C VAL A 323 1.84 -0.63 -15.27
N LEU A 324 0.85 -0.79 -16.13
CA LEU A 324 -0.49 -0.24 -15.94
C LEU A 324 -1.32 -1.09 -14.98
N LEU A 325 -2.22 -0.45 -14.24
CA LEU A 325 -3.32 -1.15 -13.59
C LEU A 325 -4.34 -1.63 -14.64
N PRO A 326 -5.14 -2.68 -14.37
CA PRO A 326 -6.06 -3.23 -15.35
C PRO A 326 -7.09 -2.20 -15.85
N GLN A 327 -7.63 -1.37 -14.94
CA GLN A 327 -8.59 -0.32 -15.30
C GLN A 327 -7.98 0.76 -16.17
N ASP A 328 -6.70 1.08 -15.99
CA ASP A 328 -6.03 2.11 -16.80
C ASP A 328 -5.87 1.63 -18.26
N TRP A 329 -5.50 0.36 -18.42
CA TRP A 329 -5.43 -0.26 -19.74
C TRP A 329 -6.82 -0.41 -20.36
N LEU A 330 -7.79 -0.95 -19.59
CA LEU A 330 -9.16 -1.15 -20.06
C LEU A 330 -9.82 0.17 -20.50
N ALA A 331 -9.60 1.25 -19.78
CA ALA A 331 -10.15 2.56 -20.14
C ALA A 331 -9.67 3.05 -21.51
N GLY A 332 -8.48 2.67 -21.94
CA GLY A 332 -7.94 3.00 -23.27
C GLY A 332 -8.49 2.14 -24.43
N VAL A 333 -9.23 1.08 -24.11
CA VAL A 333 -9.78 0.14 -25.12
C VAL A 333 -11.26 -0.20 -24.87
N ALA A 334 -11.90 0.53 -23.97
CA ALA A 334 -13.25 0.22 -23.48
C ALA A 334 -14.32 0.31 -24.57
N ASP A 335 -14.12 1.17 -25.57
CA ASP A 335 -14.94 1.32 -26.77
C ASP A 335 -14.98 0.06 -27.66
N ARG A 336 -14.00 -0.83 -27.49
CA ARG A 336 -13.91 -2.11 -28.22
C ARG A 336 -14.55 -3.28 -27.47
N LEU A 337 -14.96 -3.08 -26.22
CA LEU A 337 -15.68 -4.12 -25.49
C LEU A 337 -17.07 -4.34 -26.12
N PRO A 338 -17.59 -5.58 -26.09
CA PRO A 338 -18.92 -5.88 -26.61
C PRO A 338 -19.99 -5.02 -25.95
N ALA A 339 -20.97 -4.58 -26.75
CA ALA A 339 -22.10 -3.79 -26.26
C ALA A 339 -22.88 -4.54 -25.18
N PRO A 340 -23.43 -3.83 -24.18
CA PRO A 340 -24.15 -4.45 -23.08
C PRO A 340 -25.46 -5.08 -23.54
N LEU A 341 -25.75 -6.31 -23.08
CA LEU A 341 -27.05 -6.97 -23.33
C LEU A 341 -28.16 -6.43 -22.42
N ARG A 342 -27.80 -5.94 -21.25
CA ARG A 342 -28.70 -5.33 -20.26
C ARG A 342 -27.93 -4.50 -19.24
N GLU A 343 -28.60 -3.53 -18.68
CA GLU A 343 -28.06 -2.72 -17.59
C GLU A 343 -27.90 -3.53 -16.29
N GLY A 344 -27.06 -3.02 -15.40
CA GLY A 344 -26.82 -3.61 -14.10
C GLY A 344 -26.22 -2.63 -13.11
N ARG A 345 -26.14 -3.05 -11.85
CA ARG A 345 -25.49 -2.30 -10.77
C ARG A 345 -24.51 -3.22 -10.05
N ALA A 346 -23.41 -2.65 -9.56
CA ALA A 346 -22.47 -3.34 -8.69
C ALA A 346 -21.86 -2.32 -7.70
N ARG A 347 -21.31 -2.81 -6.59
CA ARG A 347 -20.59 -2.00 -5.61
C ARG A 347 -19.11 -2.28 -5.68
N LEU A 348 -18.29 -1.26 -5.80
CA LEU A 348 -16.83 -1.37 -5.87
C LEU A 348 -16.18 -0.88 -4.58
N LEU A 349 -15.38 -1.76 -3.96
CA LEU A 349 -14.51 -1.44 -2.83
C LEU A 349 -13.06 -1.46 -3.33
N THR A 350 -12.44 -0.29 -3.44
CA THR A 350 -11.06 -0.17 -3.92
C THR A 350 -10.04 -0.52 -2.85
N HIS A 351 -8.92 -1.10 -3.25
CA HIS A 351 -7.80 -1.35 -2.35
C HIS A 351 -7.25 -0.05 -1.77
N CYS A 352 -6.92 -0.02 -0.47
CA CYS A 352 -6.49 1.20 0.21
C CYS A 352 -5.22 1.84 -0.40
N THR A 353 -4.25 1.04 -0.86
CA THR A 353 -3.06 1.55 -1.57
C THR A 353 -3.43 2.14 -2.93
N GLU A 354 -4.37 1.52 -3.65
CA GLU A 354 -4.90 2.02 -4.91
C GLU A 354 -5.60 3.36 -4.70
N GLY A 355 -6.57 3.44 -3.77
CA GLY A 355 -7.25 4.70 -3.45
C GLY A 355 -6.31 5.80 -2.93
N THR A 356 -5.16 5.44 -2.37
CA THR A 356 -4.15 6.40 -1.91
C THR A 356 -3.26 6.90 -3.04
N LEU A 357 -2.68 6.00 -3.85
CA LEU A 357 -1.69 6.34 -4.89
C LEU A 357 -2.35 6.72 -6.21
N ARG A 358 -3.58 6.26 -6.45
CA ARG A 358 -4.42 6.52 -7.61
C ARG A 358 -5.84 6.91 -7.14
N PRO A 359 -6.06 8.14 -6.63
CA PRO A 359 -7.37 8.58 -6.13
C PRO A 359 -8.49 8.50 -7.18
N ASP A 360 -8.14 8.60 -8.44
CA ASP A 360 -9.02 8.49 -9.61
C ASP A 360 -9.39 7.04 -9.99
N ALA A 361 -8.72 6.03 -9.43
CA ALA A 361 -8.90 4.62 -9.83
C ALA A 361 -10.37 4.16 -9.82
N GLY A 362 -11.14 4.56 -8.81
CA GLY A 362 -12.56 4.24 -8.73
C GLY A 362 -13.39 4.88 -9.87
N GLU A 363 -13.01 6.08 -10.32
CA GLU A 363 -13.66 6.75 -11.46
C GLU A 363 -13.30 6.08 -12.78
N VAL A 364 -12.03 5.68 -12.92
CA VAL A 364 -11.59 4.91 -14.10
C VAL A 364 -12.36 3.60 -14.19
N TRP A 365 -12.50 2.85 -13.10
CA TRP A 365 -13.37 1.66 -13.07
C TRP A 365 -14.81 1.97 -13.46
N SER A 366 -15.39 3.07 -12.94
CA SER A 366 -16.77 3.45 -13.28
C SER A 366 -16.95 3.70 -14.79
N ARG A 367 -15.98 4.35 -15.43
CA ARG A 367 -16.00 4.56 -16.89
C ARG A 367 -15.94 3.24 -17.65
N VAL A 368 -15.06 2.33 -17.26
CA VAL A 368 -14.95 1.00 -17.89
C VAL A 368 -16.27 0.22 -17.74
N PHE A 369 -16.86 0.21 -16.54
CA PHE A 369 -18.09 -0.52 -16.28
C PHE A 369 -19.30 0.09 -17.01
N ALA A 370 -19.34 1.41 -17.18
CA ALA A 370 -20.38 2.09 -17.93
C ALA A 370 -20.45 1.61 -19.39
N GLN A 371 -19.30 1.29 -20.03
CA GLN A 371 -19.25 0.75 -21.40
C GLN A 371 -19.96 -0.61 -21.53
N VAL A 372 -20.01 -1.40 -20.47
CA VAL A 372 -20.74 -2.67 -20.44
C VAL A 372 -22.09 -2.57 -19.70
N GLY A 373 -22.64 -1.36 -19.58
CA GLY A 373 -23.98 -1.08 -19.04
C GLY A 373 -24.11 -1.27 -17.53
N ILE A 374 -23.01 -1.16 -16.76
CA ILE A 374 -23.05 -1.34 -15.30
C ILE A 374 -22.73 -0.03 -14.60
N THR A 375 -23.62 0.39 -13.71
CA THR A 375 -23.39 1.52 -12.78
C THR A 375 -22.69 1.03 -11.52
N LEU A 376 -21.53 1.62 -11.18
CA LEU A 376 -20.79 1.31 -9.96
C LEU A 376 -21.16 2.24 -8.80
N GLU A 377 -21.58 1.65 -7.68
CA GLU A 377 -21.62 2.31 -6.38
C GLU A 377 -20.20 2.30 -5.77
N ARG A 378 -19.71 3.45 -5.35
CA ARG A 378 -18.35 3.59 -4.77
C ARG A 378 -18.44 4.19 -3.36
N PRO A 379 -18.77 3.40 -2.34
CA PRO A 379 -18.76 3.92 -0.97
C PRO A 379 -17.33 4.28 -0.56
N ALA A 380 -17.19 5.35 0.18
CA ALA A 380 -15.92 5.71 0.78
C ALA A 380 -15.54 4.68 1.86
N THR A 381 -14.48 3.94 1.63
CA THR A 381 -13.96 2.95 2.56
C THR A 381 -12.49 3.21 2.86
N GLY A 382 -12.08 2.93 4.09
CA GLY A 382 -10.69 2.93 4.49
C GLY A 382 -10.00 1.59 4.22
N CYS A 383 -9.07 1.20 5.10
CA CYS A 383 -8.35 -0.08 5.00
C CYS A 383 -9.25 -1.25 5.42
N CYS A 384 -9.11 -2.40 4.75
CA CYS A 384 -9.76 -3.65 5.15
C CYS A 384 -9.14 -4.32 6.39
N GLY A 385 -7.92 -3.92 6.78
CA GLY A 385 -7.22 -4.48 7.94
C GLY A 385 -6.24 -5.62 7.66
N MET A 386 -6.19 -6.17 6.44
CA MET A 386 -5.29 -7.29 6.12
C MET A 386 -3.85 -6.83 5.82
N ALA A 387 -3.68 -5.90 4.89
CA ALA A 387 -2.37 -5.36 4.49
C ALA A 387 -1.31 -6.44 4.20
N GLY A 388 -1.53 -7.24 3.19
CA GLY A 388 -0.67 -8.37 2.82
C GLY A 388 -0.62 -9.41 3.93
N THR A 389 0.55 -9.69 4.47
CA THR A 389 0.74 -10.70 5.53
C THR A 389 0.49 -10.17 6.94
N TRP A 390 0.37 -8.85 7.14
CA TRP A 390 0.25 -8.23 8.47
C TRP A 390 -0.99 -8.71 9.23
N GLY A 391 -2.16 -8.80 8.57
CA GLY A 391 -3.40 -9.32 9.17
C GLY A 391 -3.37 -10.83 9.41
N HIS A 392 -2.49 -11.56 8.74
CA HIS A 392 -2.26 -12.98 9.01
C HIS A 392 -1.32 -13.24 10.21
N GLU A 393 -0.72 -12.21 10.79
CA GLU A 393 0.06 -12.36 12.00
C GLU A 393 -0.87 -12.42 13.23
N VAL A 394 -0.74 -13.48 14.06
CA VAL A 394 -1.57 -13.71 15.25
C VAL A 394 -1.61 -12.48 16.18
N ARG A 395 -0.47 -11.79 16.37
CA ARG A 395 -0.38 -10.59 17.20
C ARG A 395 -1.21 -9.41 16.70
N ASN A 396 -1.54 -9.37 15.41
CA ASN A 396 -2.28 -8.29 14.77
C ASN A 396 -3.77 -8.60 14.58
N ALA A 397 -4.20 -9.83 14.86
CA ALA A 397 -5.54 -10.34 14.55
C ALA A 397 -6.66 -9.44 15.11
N ALA A 398 -6.57 -9.07 16.39
CA ALA A 398 -7.58 -8.23 17.05
C ALA A 398 -7.64 -6.82 16.43
N THR A 399 -6.49 -6.22 16.13
CA THR A 399 -6.43 -4.89 15.50
C THR A 399 -6.94 -4.96 14.06
N SER A 400 -6.59 -6.00 13.32
CA SER A 400 -7.07 -6.28 11.96
C SER A 400 -8.60 -6.39 11.91
N ALA A 401 -9.21 -7.15 12.85
CA ALA A 401 -10.65 -7.29 12.96
C ALA A 401 -11.35 -5.95 13.29
N ARG A 402 -10.78 -5.13 14.20
CA ARG A 402 -11.33 -3.80 14.50
C ARG A 402 -11.30 -2.87 13.29
N ILE A 403 -10.20 -2.85 12.54
CA ILE A 403 -10.09 -2.05 11.30
C ILE A 403 -11.17 -2.47 10.31
N PHE A 404 -11.37 -3.78 10.12
CA PHE A 404 -12.42 -4.32 9.25
C PHE A 404 -13.81 -3.86 9.69
N ALA A 405 -14.11 -4.01 10.98
CA ALA A 405 -15.41 -3.62 11.55
C ALA A 405 -15.72 -2.13 11.36
N GLN A 406 -14.71 -1.27 11.51
CA GLN A 406 -14.86 0.17 11.37
C GLN A 406 -15.05 0.67 9.93
N SER A 407 -14.57 -0.09 8.94
CA SER A 407 -14.46 0.40 7.56
C SER A 407 -15.19 -0.45 6.53
N TRP A 408 -15.06 -1.77 6.58
CA TRP A 408 -15.53 -2.68 5.53
C TRP A 408 -16.79 -3.46 5.89
N ALA A 409 -17.01 -3.81 7.15
CA ALA A 409 -18.08 -4.74 7.57
C ALA A 409 -19.47 -4.31 7.07
N GLY A 410 -19.80 -3.03 7.10
CA GLY A 410 -21.07 -2.49 6.61
C GLY A 410 -21.20 -2.42 5.08
N GLN A 411 -20.12 -2.68 4.33
CA GLN A 411 -20.09 -2.51 2.86
C GLN A 411 -20.04 -3.83 2.10
N VAL A 412 -19.65 -4.93 2.76
CA VAL A 412 -19.39 -6.23 2.10
C VAL A 412 -20.64 -7.03 1.78
N ARG A 413 -21.82 -6.59 2.27
CA ARG A 413 -23.12 -7.16 1.93
C ARG A 413 -24.02 -6.08 1.39
N ALA A 414 -24.57 -6.27 0.21
CA ALA A 414 -25.49 -5.37 -0.47
C ALA A 414 -26.45 -6.16 -1.35
N GLU A 415 -27.51 -5.51 -1.80
CA GLU A 415 -28.47 -6.08 -2.77
C GLU A 415 -27.86 -6.28 -4.16
N VAL A 416 -26.73 -5.61 -4.42
CA VAL A 416 -25.97 -5.70 -5.67
C VAL A 416 -24.66 -6.46 -5.46
N PRO A 417 -24.06 -7.04 -6.52
CA PRO A 417 -22.76 -7.67 -6.44
C PRO A 417 -21.70 -6.72 -5.85
N VAL A 418 -20.97 -7.17 -4.83
CA VAL A 418 -19.89 -6.41 -4.21
C VAL A 418 -18.56 -6.92 -4.76
N LEU A 419 -17.76 -5.98 -5.27
CA LEU A 419 -16.48 -6.24 -5.93
C LEU A 419 -15.34 -5.60 -5.13
N ALA A 420 -14.16 -6.23 -5.12
CA ALA A 420 -12.99 -5.69 -4.44
C ALA A 420 -11.72 -5.89 -5.28
N THR A 421 -10.94 -4.82 -5.46
CA THR A 421 -9.75 -4.85 -6.33
C THR A 421 -8.56 -5.58 -5.71
N GLY A 422 -8.36 -5.53 -4.38
CA GLY A 422 -7.18 -6.11 -3.73
C GLY A 422 -7.37 -7.54 -3.24
N PHE A 423 -6.41 -8.41 -3.47
CA PHE A 423 -6.34 -9.78 -2.93
C PHE A 423 -6.51 -9.80 -1.40
N SER A 424 -5.71 -8.98 -0.71
CA SER A 424 -5.77 -8.86 0.76
C SER A 424 -7.17 -8.50 1.26
N CYS A 425 -7.92 -7.68 0.51
CA CYS A 425 -9.27 -7.25 0.88
C CYS A 425 -10.27 -8.41 0.74
N ARG A 426 -10.16 -9.20 -0.33
CA ARG A 426 -11.00 -10.38 -0.54
C ARG A 426 -10.74 -11.45 0.52
N CYS A 427 -9.45 -11.72 0.83
CA CYS A 427 -9.07 -12.61 1.94
C CYS A 427 -9.64 -12.13 3.28
N GLN A 428 -9.51 -10.83 3.60
CA GLN A 428 -10.00 -10.27 4.85
C GLN A 428 -11.52 -10.42 4.99
N THR A 429 -12.26 -10.16 3.93
CA THR A 429 -13.71 -10.26 3.92
C THR A 429 -14.15 -11.71 4.14
N GLN A 430 -13.46 -12.67 3.53
CA GLN A 430 -13.72 -14.08 3.75
C GLN A 430 -13.43 -14.49 5.21
N VAL A 431 -12.32 -14.02 5.78
CA VAL A 431 -11.92 -14.34 7.16
C VAL A 431 -12.86 -13.70 8.18
N GLN A 432 -13.25 -12.43 8.00
CA GLN A 432 -13.98 -11.66 9.02
C GLN A 432 -15.51 -11.75 8.86
N ALA A 433 -16.03 -11.93 7.66
CA ALA A 433 -17.46 -11.90 7.37
C ALA A 433 -18.00 -13.19 6.71
N GLY A 434 -17.12 -14.14 6.35
CA GLY A 434 -17.51 -15.35 5.62
C GLY A 434 -17.99 -15.06 4.19
N VAL A 435 -17.75 -13.88 3.64
CA VAL A 435 -18.21 -13.45 2.32
C VAL A 435 -17.05 -13.50 1.32
N VAL A 436 -17.26 -14.19 0.21
CA VAL A 436 -16.31 -14.26 -0.91
C VAL A 436 -16.64 -13.13 -1.89
N LEU A 437 -15.80 -12.10 -1.95
CA LEU A 437 -15.94 -11.02 -2.90
C LEU A 437 -15.24 -11.37 -4.23
N ARG A 438 -15.81 -10.88 -5.33
CA ARG A 438 -15.23 -11.03 -6.67
C ARG A 438 -14.34 -9.83 -7.02
N HIS A 439 -13.37 -10.06 -7.90
CA HIS A 439 -12.61 -8.97 -8.51
C HIS A 439 -13.44 -8.30 -9.63
N PRO A 440 -13.27 -6.97 -9.89
CA PRO A 440 -13.91 -6.30 -11.02
C PRO A 440 -13.68 -6.99 -12.38
N LEU A 441 -12.46 -7.49 -12.63
CA LEU A 441 -12.13 -8.23 -13.85
C LEU A 441 -13.01 -9.45 -14.06
N SER A 442 -13.26 -10.25 -13.01
CA SER A 442 -14.10 -11.45 -13.09
C SER A 442 -15.53 -11.09 -13.46
N HIS A 443 -16.05 -9.99 -12.91
CA HIS A 443 -17.40 -9.53 -13.22
C HIS A 443 -17.52 -9.02 -14.66
N LEU A 444 -16.51 -8.28 -15.15
CA LEU A 444 -16.44 -7.80 -16.53
C LEU A 444 -16.28 -8.97 -17.51
N ALA A 445 -15.38 -9.91 -17.25
CA ALA A 445 -15.13 -11.05 -18.12
C ALA A 445 -16.38 -11.91 -18.33
N GLU A 446 -17.14 -12.16 -17.25
CA GLU A 446 -18.41 -12.87 -17.33
C GLU A 446 -19.43 -12.14 -18.22
N ARG A 447 -19.56 -10.82 -18.06
CA ARG A 447 -20.46 -9.98 -18.87
C ARG A 447 -20.09 -10.04 -20.35
N VAL A 448 -18.80 -9.86 -20.64
CA VAL A 448 -18.28 -9.91 -22.01
C VAL A 448 -18.47 -11.27 -22.65
N GLN A 449 -18.20 -12.36 -21.93
CA GLN A 449 -18.42 -13.73 -22.45
C GLN A 449 -19.89 -14.01 -22.75
N VAL A 450 -20.82 -13.52 -21.94
CA VAL A 450 -22.26 -13.66 -22.20
C VAL A 450 -22.65 -12.88 -23.47
N SER A 451 -22.15 -11.65 -23.65
CA SER A 451 -22.39 -10.86 -24.87
C SER A 451 -21.87 -11.55 -26.12
N MET A 452 -20.63 -12.08 -26.09
CA MET A 452 -19.99 -12.76 -27.21
C MET A 452 -20.68 -14.08 -27.62
N LYS A 453 -21.45 -14.72 -26.76
CA LYS A 453 -22.20 -15.96 -27.10
C LYS A 453 -23.56 -15.69 -27.74
N VAL A 454 -24.05 -14.46 -27.66
CA VAL A 454 -25.36 -14.05 -28.14
C VAL A 454 -25.25 -13.34 -29.51
N THR A 455 -24.11 -12.73 -29.78
CA THR A 455 -23.74 -12.18 -31.10
C THR A 455 -23.11 -13.24 -31.98
#